data_07a1fe2000f7c60ff89a97965440aaec
#
_entry.id   07a1fe2000f7c60ff89a97965440aaec
#
_cell.length_a   1.000
_cell.length_b   1.000
_cell.length_c   1.000
_cell.angle_alpha   90.00
_cell.angle_beta   90.00
_cell.angle_gamma   90.00
#
_symmetry.space_group_name_H-M   'P 1'
#
loop_
_entity.id
_entity.type
_entity.pdbx_description
1 polymer ?
#
loop_
_entity_poly.entity_id
_entity_poly.type
_entity_poly.pdbx_seq_one_letter_code
_entity_poly.pdbx_strand_id
1 'polypeptide(L)' 'MFFYKCRFDFDTNRVEAILSDGNLLSIDCIAVENELAETWLDRRELDFLIYNEPESYVELILTGRMKEYLNTVREGQKL' A
#
# COMPACT_ATOMS: atom_id res chain seq x y z
N MET A 1 10.56 -7.32 10.31
CA MET A 1 10.03 -6.09 9.68
C MET A 1 11.11 -5.47 8.80
N PHE A 2 10.74 -4.94 7.63
CA PHE A 2 11.70 -4.46 6.64
C PHE A 2 12.11 -3.01 6.84
N PHE A 3 11.42 -2.27 7.69
CA PHE A 3 11.59 -0.82 7.76
C PHE A 3 11.45 -0.34 9.19
N TYR A 4 12.08 0.81 9.46
CA TYR A 4 12.01 1.46 10.77
C TYR A 4 10.84 2.41 10.87
N LYS A 5 10.55 3.12 9.80
CA LYS A 5 9.59 4.21 9.81
C LYS A 5 8.91 4.32 8.47
N CYS A 6 7.63 4.66 8.50
CA CYS A 6 6.82 4.75 7.30
C CYS A 6 5.79 5.84 7.49
N ARG A 7 5.58 6.67 6.47
CA ARG A 7 4.54 7.69 6.52
C ARG A 7 4.01 7.98 5.11
N PHE A 8 2.79 8.48 5.05
CA PHE A 8 2.18 8.93 3.82
C PHE A 8 2.33 10.45 3.71
N ASP A 9 2.79 10.92 2.56
CA ASP A 9 2.92 12.34 2.25
C ASP A 9 1.85 12.69 1.21
N PHE A 10 0.80 13.39 1.62
CA PHE A 10 -0.28 13.70 0.70
C PHE A 10 0.01 14.89 -0.21
N ASP A 11 1.09 15.61 -0.02
CA ASP A 11 1.52 16.63 -0.98
C ASP A 11 2.04 15.97 -2.27
N THR A 12 2.68 14.82 -2.13
CA THR A 12 3.27 14.09 -3.27
C THR A 12 2.50 12.82 -3.60
N ASN A 13 1.54 12.42 -2.78
CA ASN A 13 0.82 11.15 -2.89
C ASN A 13 1.77 9.95 -2.86
N ARG A 14 2.77 10.01 -1.99
CA ARG A 14 3.76 8.94 -1.83
C ARG A 14 3.81 8.44 -0.41
N VAL A 15 4.01 7.14 -0.27
CA VAL A 15 4.37 6.55 1.02
C VAL A 15 5.89 6.46 1.06
N GLU A 16 6.49 7.06 2.08
CA GLU A 16 7.93 7.06 2.25
C GLU A 16 8.29 6.18 3.44
N ALA A 17 9.31 5.35 3.27
CA ALA A 17 9.74 4.44 4.32
C ALA A 17 11.26 4.42 4.43
N ILE A 18 11.75 4.23 5.65
CA ILE A 18 13.17 4.00 5.90
C ILE A 18 13.32 2.50 6.16
N LEU A 19 14.02 1.82 5.27
CA LEU A 19 14.19 0.38 5.38
C LEU A 19 15.19 0.02 6.47
N SER A 20 15.18 -1.24 6.89
CA SER A 20 16.04 -1.69 7.98
C SER A 20 17.53 -1.59 7.66
N ASP A 21 17.90 -1.53 6.39
CA ASP A 21 19.29 -1.34 5.97
C ASP A 21 19.69 0.13 5.81
N GLY A 22 18.79 1.05 6.15
CA GLY A 22 19.03 2.49 6.04
C GLY A 22 18.65 3.11 4.72
N ASN A 23 18.26 2.32 3.73
CA ASN A 23 17.83 2.87 2.44
C ASN A 23 16.45 3.50 2.54
N LEU A 24 16.20 4.48 1.68
CA LEU A 24 14.90 5.13 1.59
C LEU A 24 14.09 4.50 0.46
N LEU A 25 12.80 4.31 0.73
CA LEU A 25 11.85 3.81 -0.25
C LEU A 25 10.76 4.85 -0.42
N SER A 26 10.39 5.12 -1.67
CA SER A 26 9.27 6.02 -1.96
C SER A 26 8.34 5.31 -2.94
N ILE A 27 7.08 5.14 -2.53
CA ILE A 27 6.08 4.45 -3.34
C ILE A 27 5.08 5.48 -3.86
N ASP A 28 4.93 5.52 -5.19
CA ASP A 28 3.94 6.38 -5.84
C ASP A 28 2.57 5.70 -5.74
N CYS A 29 1.73 6.18 -4.84
CA CYS A 29 0.43 5.56 -4.58
C CYS A 29 -0.53 5.65 -5.78
N ILE A 30 -0.40 6.69 -6.60
CA ILE A 30 -1.23 6.83 -7.79
C ILE A 30 -0.86 5.75 -8.82
N ALA A 31 0.44 5.50 -9.00
CA ALA A 31 0.90 4.45 -9.90
C ALA A 31 0.44 3.08 -9.43
N VAL A 32 0.51 2.81 -8.12
CA VAL A 32 0.04 1.54 -7.55
C VAL A 32 -1.46 1.37 -7.82
N GLU A 33 -2.24 2.40 -7.57
CA GLU A 33 -3.68 2.35 -7.81
C GLU A 33 -3.98 2.05 -9.28
N ASN A 34 -3.29 2.73 -10.19
CA ASN A 34 -3.51 2.53 -11.62
C ASN A 34 -3.16 1.13 -12.08
N GLU A 35 -2.16 0.51 -11.48
CA GLU A 35 -1.72 -0.83 -11.89
C GLU A 35 -2.50 -1.95 -11.22
N LEU A 36 -2.84 -1.80 -9.95
CA LEU A 36 -3.36 -2.91 -9.15
C LEU A 36 -4.84 -2.84 -8.84
N ALA A 37 -5.41 -1.64 -8.77
CA ALA A 37 -6.82 -1.49 -8.43
C ALA A 37 -7.69 -1.77 -9.64
N GLU A 38 -8.57 -2.78 -9.55
CA GLU A 38 -9.47 -3.15 -10.62
C GLU A 38 -10.88 -2.62 -10.39
N THR A 39 -11.23 -2.33 -9.14
CA THR A 39 -12.55 -1.86 -8.75
C THR A 39 -12.42 -0.69 -7.77
N TRP A 40 -13.54 0.00 -7.51
CA TRP A 40 -13.53 1.06 -6.53
C TRP A 40 -13.32 0.53 -5.10
N LEU A 41 -13.70 -0.73 -4.85
CA LEU A 41 -13.41 -1.38 -3.56
C LEU A 41 -11.90 -1.51 -3.35
N ASP A 42 -11.17 -1.86 -4.41
CA ASP A 42 -9.71 -1.93 -4.35
C ASP A 42 -9.12 -0.57 -4.00
N ARG A 43 -9.65 0.49 -4.61
CA ARG A 43 -9.17 1.85 -4.35
C ARG A 43 -9.43 2.25 -2.91
N ARG A 44 -10.61 1.93 -2.39
CA ARG A 44 -10.93 2.21 -0.99
C ARG A 44 -10.00 1.49 -0.04
N GLU A 45 -9.69 0.24 -0.33
CA GLU A 45 -8.81 -0.55 0.52
C GLU A 45 -7.38 0.00 0.49
N LEU A 46 -6.89 0.39 -0.68
CA LEU A 46 -5.58 1.03 -0.79
C LEU A 46 -5.52 2.31 0.03
N ASP A 47 -6.55 3.15 -0.08
CA ASP A 47 -6.64 4.38 0.70
C ASP A 47 -6.66 4.09 2.20
N PHE A 48 -7.43 3.09 2.60
CA PHE A 48 -7.49 2.69 4.01
C PHE A 48 -6.10 2.33 4.54
N LEU A 49 -5.35 1.54 3.79
CA LEU A 49 -4.00 1.14 4.19
C LEU A 49 -3.08 2.35 4.27
N ILE A 50 -3.13 3.23 3.29
CA ILE A 50 -2.27 4.41 3.24
C ILE A 50 -2.49 5.31 4.46
N TYR A 51 -3.75 5.54 4.83
CA TYR A 51 -4.07 6.48 5.91
C TYR A 51 -4.00 5.85 7.30
N ASN A 52 -4.25 4.55 7.41
CA ASN A 52 -4.37 3.90 8.70
C ASN A 52 -3.27 2.90 9.00
N GLU A 53 -2.73 2.23 7.99
CA GLU A 53 -1.73 1.19 8.17
C GLU A 53 -0.67 1.24 7.07
N PRO A 54 0.09 2.36 6.99
CA PRO A 54 1.09 2.50 5.92
C PRO A 54 2.18 1.43 5.96
N GLU A 55 2.49 0.88 7.13
CA GLU A 55 3.45 -0.21 7.24
C GLU A 55 2.98 -1.45 6.50
N SER A 56 1.70 -1.79 6.66
CA SER A 56 1.11 -2.93 5.96
C SER A 56 1.10 -2.70 4.45
N TYR A 57 0.82 -1.46 4.04
CA TYR A 57 0.84 -1.08 2.62
C TYR A 57 2.23 -1.34 2.03
N VAL A 58 3.26 -0.85 2.68
CA VAL A 58 4.64 -1.04 2.21
C VAL A 58 5.01 -2.51 2.17
N GLU A 59 4.66 -3.26 3.20
CA GLU A 59 4.97 -4.68 3.27
C GLU A 59 4.31 -5.46 2.12
N LEU A 60 3.03 -5.19 1.85
CA LEU A 60 2.32 -5.85 0.77
C LEU A 60 2.95 -5.54 -0.60
N ILE A 61 3.39 -4.30 -0.80
CA ILE A 61 4.06 -3.92 -2.04
C ILE A 61 5.41 -4.62 -2.16
N LEU A 62 6.22 -4.59 -1.11
CA LEU A 62 7.56 -5.17 -1.15
C LEU A 62 7.56 -6.68 -1.34
N THR A 63 6.56 -7.37 -0.80
CA THR A 63 6.46 -8.82 -0.92
C THR A 63 5.71 -9.26 -2.17
N GLY A 64 5.16 -8.30 -2.94
CA GLY A 64 4.39 -8.60 -4.13
C GLY A 64 3.03 -9.21 -3.86
N ARG A 65 2.48 -9.01 -2.65
CA ARG A 65 1.22 -9.62 -2.23
C ARG A 65 0.02 -8.70 -2.29
N MET A 66 0.20 -7.47 -2.72
CA MET A 66 -0.90 -6.51 -2.70
C MET A 66 -2.09 -6.96 -3.54
N LYS A 67 -1.83 -7.51 -4.72
CA LYS A 67 -2.91 -7.97 -5.60
C LYS A 67 -3.70 -9.12 -4.98
N GLU A 68 -3.00 -10.06 -4.36
CA GLU A 68 -3.62 -11.18 -3.66
C GLU A 68 -4.46 -10.69 -2.49
N TYR A 69 -3.93 -9.72 -1.73
CA TYR A 69 -4.63 -9.12 -0.62
C TYR A 69 -5.93 -8.45 -1.08
N LEU A 70 -5.87 -7.68 -2.17
CA LEU A 70 -7.05 -7.00 -2.70
C LEU A 70 -8.10 -8.00 -3.18
N ASN A 71 -7.68 -9.11 -3.78
CA ASN A 71 -8.62 -10.16 -4.19
C ASN A 71 -9.32 -10.75 -2.96
N THR A 72 -8.60 -10.99 -1.89
CA THR A 72 -9.17 -11.53 -0.65
C THR A 72 -10.20 -10.58 -0.06
N VAL A 73 -9.91 -9.29 -0.06
CA VAL A 73 -10.83 -8.27 0.45
C VAL A 73 -12.10 -8.24 -0.40
N ARG A 74 -11.97 -8.28 -1.72
CA ARG A 74 -13.14 -8.29 -2.61
C ARG A 74 -14.02 -9.50 -2.38
N GLU A 75 -13.43 -10.67 -2.20
CA GLU A 75 -14.18 -11.90 -1.92
C GLU A 75 -14.94 -11.77 -0.61
N GLY A 76 -14.32 -11.18 0.42
CA GLY A 76 -14.98 -10.94 1.69
C GLY A 76 -16.16 -9.98 1.58
N GLN A 77 -16.11 -9.04 0.65
CA GLN A 77 -17.19 -8.08 0.45
C GLN A 77 -18.42 -8.66 -0.25
N LYS A 78 -18.27 -9.80 -0.89
CA LYS A 78 -19.39 -10.45 -1.59
C LYS A 78 -20.38 -11.13 -0.65
N LEU A 79 -20.04 -11.22 0.60
CA LEU A 79 -20.94 -11.80 1.60
C LEU A 79 -21.94 -10.77 2.11
#